data_b86a9c45cf08b08da3dcfa043585e597
#
_entry.id   b86a9c45cf08b08da3dcfa043585e597
#
_cell.length_a   1.000
_cell.length_b   1.000
_cell.length_c   1.000
_cell.angle_alpha   90.00
_cell.angle_beta   90.00
_cell.angle_gamma   90.00
#
_symmetry.space_group_name_H-M   'P 1'
#
loop_
_entity.id
_entity.type
_entity.pdbx_description
1 polymer ?
#
loop_
_entity_poly.entity_id
_entity_poly.type
_entity_poly.pdbx_seq_one_letter_code
_entity_poly.pdbx_strand_id
1 'polypeptide(L)'
;MMTGSDVLDLISALRERAVDAWIAGGWAVDAVVGEQTRPHRDLDLAVRFEHLDRAIESLARLGFATVLDLSPVRLVMEDAGARTIDLHPVTFDASGHGRQSGGDGRVFDYPPDGFGSGTIDGVAVPCLTAEQLIRFHLGYEPLEHDRRDMAILRDRLGIEIPAPY
;
A
#
# COMPACT_ATOMS: atom_id res chain seq x y z
N MET A 1 -0.93 16.29 3.72
CA MET A 1 -1.08 15.66 2.38
C MET A 1 0.26 15.07 2.01
N MET A 2 0.28 13.85 1.48
CA MET A 2 1.46 13.15 0.97
C MET A 2 1.69 13.57 -0.49
N THR A 3 2.93 13.87 -0.88
CA THR A 3 3.31 14.18 -2.28
C THR A 3 4.05 13.00 -2.90
N GLY A 4 4.17 12.95 -4.24
CA GLY A 4 4.98 11.92 -4.93
C GLY A 4 6.42 11.90 -4.43
N SER A 5 7.04 13.07 -4.22
CA SER A 5 8.39 13.17 -3.65
C SER A 5 8.48 12.57 -2.25
N ASP A 6 7.48 12.83 -1.37
CA ASP A 6 7.45 12.23 -0.04
C ASP A 6 7.42 10.69 -0.13
N VAL A 7 6.60 10.14 -1.03
CA VAL A 7 6.51 8.69 -1.22
C VAL A 7 7.84 8.11 -1.71
N LEU A 8 8.49 8.75 -2.67
CA LEU A 8 9.79 8.30 -3.18
C LEU A 8 10.87 8.30 -2.09
N ASP A 9 10.93 9.35 -1.25
CA ASP A 9 11.87 9.44 -0.13
C ASP A 9 11.63 8.32 0.90
N LEU A 10 10.36 8.03 1.23
CA LEU A 10 9.98 6.96 2.15
C LEU A 10 10.34 5.57 1.59
N ILE A 11 10.03 5.30 0.33
CA ILE A 11 10.36 4.02 -0.33
C ILE A 11 11.88 3.85 -0.44
N SER A 12 12.63 4.91 -0.74
CA SER A 12 14.11 4.86 -0.77
C SER A 12 14.68 4.51 0.60
N ALA A 13 14.23 5.16 1.66
CA ALA A 13 14.68 4.90 3.02
C ALA A 13 14.39 3.46 3.49
N LEU A 14 13.23 2.92 3.14
CA LEU A 14 12.90 1.52 3.42
C LEU A 14 13.80 0.56 2.66
N ARG A 15 14.05 0.83 1.37
CA ARG A 15 14.94 0.02 0.52
C ARG A 15 16.39 0.02 1.03
N GLU A 16 16.93 1.16 1.46
CA GLU A 16 18.27 1.29 2.04
C GLU A 16 18.47 0.42 3.29
N ARG A 17 17.38 0.13 3.99
CA ARG A 17 17.35 -0.74 5.17
C ARG A 17 16.98 -2.18 4.86
N ALA A 18 16.93 -2.56 3.58
CA ALA A 18 16.50 -3.87 3.11
C ALA A 18 15.14 -4.29 3.67
N VAL A 19 14.18 -3.37 3.67
CA VAL A 19 12.79 -3.62 4.02
C VAL A 19 12.03 -3.99 2.75
N ASP A 20 11.40 -5.17 2.73
CA ASP A 20 10.45 -5.54 1.69
C ASP A 20 9.12 -4.86 1.99
N ALA A 21 8.78 -3.86 1.19
CA ALA A 21 7.53 -3.11 1.27
C ALA A 21 6.99 -2.82 -0.13
N TRP A 22 5.68 -2.82 -0.26
CA TRP A 22 4.96 -2.54 -1.51
C TRP A 22 3.89 -1.49 -1.25
N ILE A 23 3.82 -0.49 -2.10
CA ILE A 23 2.77 0.52 -2.04
C ILE A 23 1.42 -0.15 -2.27
N ALA A 24 0.44 0.20 -1.46
CA ALA A 24 -0.95 -0.24 -1.52
C ALA A 24 -1.90 0.96 -1.62
N GLY A 25 -3.20 0.73 -1.53
CA GLY A 25 -4.20 1.80 -1.50
C GLY A 25 -4.16 2.73 -2.71
N GLY A 26 -4.54 3.98 -2.51
CA GLY A 26 -4.65 4.97 -3.58
C GLY A 26 -3.33 5.30 -4.29
N TRP A 27 -2.20 5.32 -3.57
CA TRP A 27 -0.90 5.52 -4.18
C TRP A 27 -0.46 4.36 -5.08
N ALA A 28 -0.92 3.13 -4.80
CA ALA A 28 -0.69 2.01 -5.71
C ALA A 28 -1.51 2.14 -7.00
N VAL A 29 -2.75 2.64 -6.93
CA VAL A 29 -3.54 2.97 -8.12
C VAL A 29 -2.78 3.98 -8.99
N ASP A 30 -2.29 5.07 -8.40
CA ASP A 30 -1.49 6.08 -9.11
C ASP A 30 -0.20 5.48 -9.70
N ALA A 31 0.49 4.62 -8.95
CA ALA A 31 1.72 3.99 -9.40
C ALA A 31 1.50 3.05 -10.61
N VAL A 32 0.43 2.24 -10.63
CA VAL A 32 0.16 1.33 -11.76
C VAL A 32 -0.33 2.05 -13.02
N VAL A 33 -0.96 3.23 -12.87
CA VAL A 33 -1.35 4.06 -14.03
C VAL A 33 -0.26 5.04 -14.45
N GLY A 34 0.75 5.28 -13.60
CA GLY A 34 1.91 6.13 -13.87
C GLY A 34 1.66 7.63 -13.75
N GLU A 35 0.55 8.05 -13.12
CA GLU A 35 0.24 9.45 -12.85
C GLU A 35 -0.54 9.62 -11.55
N GLN A 36 -0.34 10.73 -10.84
CA GLN A 36 -1.13 11.05 -9.67
C GLN A 36 -2.55 11.50 -10.07
N THR A 37 -3.53 10.68 -9.77
CA THR A 37 -4.94 10.89 -10.19
C THR A 37 -5.74 11.72 -9.20
N ARG A 38 -5.31 11.77 -7.93
CA ARG A 38 -5.92 12.56 -6.85
C ARG A 38 -4.93 12.88 -5.74
N PRO A 39 -5.22 13.85 -4.87
CA PRO A 39 -4.47 14.03 -3.64
C PRO A 39 -4.69 12.86 -2.66
N HIS A 40 -3.63 12.41 -1.98
CA HIS A 40 -3.69 11.40 -0.93
C HIS A 40 -3.31 11.98 0.44
N ARG A 41 -3.96 11.51 1.50
CA ARG A 41 -3.70 11.93 2.89
C ARG A 41 -2.64 11.05 3.53
N ASP A 42 -2.61 9.78 3.15
CA ASP A 42 -1.87 8.69 3.71
C ASP A 42 -1.13 7.88 2.64
N LEU A 43 -0.20 7.08 3.08
CA LEU A 43 0.51 6.09 2.28
C LEU A 43 0.28 4.73 2.92
N ASP A 44 -0.44 3.84 2.22
CA ASP A 44 -0.59 2.45 2.61
C ASP A 44 0.60 1.64 2.11
N LEU A 45 1.18 0.81 2.98
CA LEU A 45 2.30 -0.09 2.66
C LEU A 45 2.01 -1.51 3.13
N ALA A 46 1.98 -2.48 2.23
CA ALA A 46 2.15 -3.88 2.58
C ALA A 46 3.62 -4.11 2.92
N VAL A 47 3.92 -4.59 4.13
CA VAL A 47 5.29 -4.79 4.62
C VAL A 47 5.47 -6.24 5.05
N ARG A 48 6.58 -6.88 4.63
CA ARG A 48 6.93 -8.19 5.16
C ARG A 48 6.98 -8.15 6.68
N PHE A 49 6.22 -9.02 7.35
CA PHE A 49 6.08 -9.00 8.81
C PHE A 49 7.43 -9.05 9.53
N GLU A 50 8.36 -9.89 9.06
CA GLU A 50 9.70 -10.03 9.65
C GLU A 50 10.57 -8.77 9.48
N HIS A 51 10.13 -7.82 8.64
CA HIS A 51 10.81 -6.54 8.41
C HIS A 51 10.11 -5.35 9.11
N LEU A 52 9.00 -5.59 9.85
CA LEU A 52 8.18 -4.53 10.43
C LEU A 52 8.98 -3.61 11.36
N ASP A 53 9.77 -4.18 12.28
CA ASP A 53 10.57 -3.38 13.22
C ASP A 53 11.58 -2.49 12.48
N ARG A 54 12.22 -3.01 11.44
CA ARG A 54 13.15 -2.24 10.60
C ARG A 54 12.44 -1.13 9.82
N ALA A 55 11.20 -1.39 9.38
CA ALA A 55 10.37 -0.37 8.74
C ALA A 55 10.07 0.77 9.71
N ILE A 56 9.60 0.44 10.93
CA ILE A 56 9.31 1.41 11.98
C ILE A 56 10.56 2.26 12.29
N GLU A 57 11.70 1.62 12.51
CA GLU A 57 12.97 2.34 12.77
C GLU A 57 13.39 3.25 11.62
N SER A 58 13.21 2.80 10.36
CA SER A 58 13.53 3.58 9.18
C SER A 58 12.67 4.84 9.09
N LEU A 59 11.36 4.68 9.26
CA LEU A 59 10.39 5.77 9.21
C LEU A 59 10.54 6.73 10.40
N ALA A 60 10.89 6.22 11.59
CA ALA A 60 11.16 7.05 12.75
C ALA A 60 12.34 8.01 12.54
N ARG A 61 13.37 7.61 11.77
CA ARG A 61 14.48 8.50 11.38
C ARG A 61 14.06 9.65 10.48
N LEU A 62 12.94 9.51 9.78
CA LEU A 62 12.33 10.55 8.96
C LEU A 62 11.29 11.38 9.71
N GLY A 63 11.18 11.18 11.03
CA GLY A 63 10.32 11.97 11.91
C GLY A 63 8.92 11.40 12.12
N PHE A 64 8.63 10.16 11.65
CA PHE A 64 7.36 9.51 11.93
C PHE A 64 7.37 8.80 13.28
N ALA A 65 6.27 8.90 14.01
CA ALA A 65 6.06 8.21 15.28
C ALA A 65 4.84 7.31 15.20
N THR A 66 4.87 6.16 15.86
CA THR A 66 3.71 5.26 15.94
C THR A 66 2.59 5.92 16.73
N VAL A 67 1.42 6.09 16.12
CA VAL A 67 0.22 6.66 16.75
C VAL A 67 -0.86 5.60 16.99
N LEU A 68 -0.79 4.47 16.30
CA LEU A 68 -1.66 3.31 16.52
C LEU A 68 -0.86 2.02 16.25
N ASP A 69 -0.91 1.08 17.19
CA ASP A 69 -0.34 -0.26 17.01
C ASP A 69 -1.40 -1.31 17.29
N LEU A 70 -1.86 -1.96 16.24
CA LEU A 70 -2.76 -3.12 16.25
C LEU A 70 -2.08 -4.33 15.60
N SER A 71 -0.76 -4.43 15.72
CA SER A 71 0.00 -5.54 15.13
C SER A 71 -0.53 -6.90 15.60
N PRO A 72 -0.64 -7.89 14.71
CA PRO A 72 -0.18 -7.94 13.32
C PRO A 72 -1.21 -7.45 12.28
N VAL A 73 -2.27 -6.74 12.68
CA VAL A 73 -3.35 -6.29 11.77
C VAL A 73 -2.92 -5.07 10.97
N ARG A 74 -2.53 -4.00 11.66
CA ARG A 74 -2.04 -2.75 11.08
C ARG A 74 -1.28 -1.93 12.12
N LEU A 75 -0.43 -1.03 11.64
CA LEU A 75 0.27 -0.06 12.46
C LEU A 75 0.28 1.29 11.73
N VAL A 76 -0.08 2.36 12.43
CA VAL A 76 -0.13 3.70 11.83
C VAL A 76 0.98 4.57 12.43
N MET A 77 1.71 5.23 11.56
CA MET A 77 2.72 6.22 11.92
C MET A 77 2.34 7.60 11.37
N GLU A 78 2.63 8.65 12.13
CA GLU A 78 2.36 10.04 11.74
C GLU A 78 3.56 10.92 12.05
N ASP A 79 3.81 11.92 11.23
CA ASP A 79 4.82 12.94 11.47
C ASP A 79 4.21 14.27 11.98
N ALA A 80 5.08 15.23 12.35
CA ALA A 80 4.65 16.54 12.85
C ALA A 80 3.82 17.35 11.81
N GLY A 81 3.89 17.00 10.52
CA GLY A 81 3.10 17.61 9.44
C GLY A 81 1.76 16.90 9.19
N ALA A 82 1.37 15.96 10.05
CA ALA A 82 0.18 15.12 9.90
C ALA A 82 0.16 14.33 8.57
N ARG A 83 1.35 13.91 8.07
CA ARG A 83 1.47 12.90 7.03
C ARG A 83 1.36 11.54 7.70
N THR A 84 0.56 10.65 7.14
CA THR A 84 0.23 9.37 7.74
C THR A 84 0.75 8.23 6.87
N ILE A 85 1.32 7.20 7.51
CA ILE A 85 1.72 5.94 6.88
C ILE A 85 0.98 4.82 7.58
N ASP A 86 0.28 3.99 6.83
CA ASP A 86 -0.44 2.82 7.32
C ASP A 86 0.31 1.55 6.89
N LEU A 87 0.91 0.85 7.86
CA LEU A 87 1.66 -0.36 7.64
C LEU A 87 0.74 -1.58 7.80
N HIS A 88 0.68 -2.41 6.78
CA HIS A 88 -0.05 -3.66 6.72
C HIS A 88 0.93 -4.84 6.73
N PRO A 89 1.17 -5.47 7.92
CA PRO A 89 2.12 -6.56 8.04
C PRO A 89 1.63 -7.82 7.32
N VAL A 90 2.46 -8.36 6.41
CA VAL A 90 2.16 -9.54 5.60
C VAL A 90 3.16 -10.65 5.93
N THR A 91 2.67 -11.80 6.37
CA THR A 91 3.47 -13.00 6.59
C THR A 91 3.49 -13.84 5.31
N PHE A 92 4.69 -14.25 4.86
CA PHE A 92 4.87 -15.02 3.65
C PHE A 92 5.20 -16.47 3.93
N ASP A 93 4.62 -17.37 3.15
CA ASP A 93 5.01 -18.79 3.14
C ASP A 93 6.15 -19.05 2.15
N ALA A 94 6.61 -20.32 2.09
CA ALA A 94 7.71 -20.73 1.22
C ALA A 94 7.40 -20.61 -0.29
N SER A 95 6.13 -20.52 -0.68
CA SER A 95 5.71 -20.31 -2.07
C SER A 95 5.67 -18.84 -2.48
N GLY A 96 5.89 -17.92 -1.52
CA GLY A 96 5.77 -16.48 -1.71
C GLY A 96 4.34 -15.96 -1.59
N HIS A 97 3.39 -16.81 -1.12
CA HIS A 97 2.04 -16.37 -0.83
C HIS A 97 2.00 -15.61 0.50
N GLY A 98 1.48 -14.40 0.50
CA GLY A 98 1.37 -13.54 1.67
C GLY A 98 -0.02 -13.61 2.31
N ARG A 99 -0.08 -13.39 3.62
CA ARG A 99 -1.32 -13.28 4.39
C ARG A 99 -1.21 -12.17 5.41
N GLN A 100 -2.25 -11.35 5.50
CA GLN A 100 -2.42 -10.32 6.53
C GLN A 100 -3.65 -10.61 7.37
N SER A 101 -3.53 -10.48 8.69
CA SER A 101 -4.68 -10.59 9.61
C SER A 101 -5.61 -9.39 9.46
N GLY A 102 -6.91 -9.61 9.39
CA GLY A 102 -7.95 -8.57 9.42
C GLY A 102 -8.47 -8.22 10.82
N GLY A 103 -7.95 -8.88 11.87
CA GLY A 103 -8.29 -8.59 13.28
C GLY A 103 -9.62 -9.16 13.78
N ASP A 104 -10.53 -9.53 12.90
CA ASP A 104 -11.86 -10.08 13.20
C ASP A 104 -12.03 -11.53 12.68
N GLY A 105 -10.91 -12.22 12.50
CA GLY A 105 -10.85 -13.56 11.91
C GLY A 105 -10.79 -13.56 10.39
N ARG A 106 -10.93 -12.40 9.72
CA ARG A 106 -10.65 -12.27 8.29
C ARG A 106 -9.17 -12.39 8.02
N VAL A 107 -8.84 -12.88 6.84
CA VAL A 107 -7.48 -12.94 6.32
C VAL A 107 -7.50 -12.30 4.92
N PHE A 108 -6.59 -11.38 4.70
CA PHE A 108 -6.34 -10.83 3.37
C PHE A 108 -5.23 -11.63 2.70
N ASP A 109 -5.52 -12.15 1.52
CA ASP A 109 -4.59 -12.96 0.73
C ASP A 109 -3.83 -12.13 -0.29
N TYR A 110 -2.52 -12.37 -0.35
CA TYR A 110 -1.58 -11.74 -1.28
C TYR A 110 -0.88 -12.85 -2.08
N PRO A 111 -1.46 -13.31 -3.19
CA PRO A 111 -0.79 -14.30 -4.03
C PRO A 111 0.50 -13.72 -4.63
N PRO A 112 1.48 -14.55 -5.04
CA PRO A 112 2.76 -14.08 -5.56
C PRO A 112 2.64 -13.10 -6.73
N ASP A 113 1.63 -13.24 -7.58
CA ASP A 113 1.30 -12.35 -8.70
C ASP A 113 0.60 -11.04 -8.28
N GLY A 114 0.25 -10.90 -7.01
CA GLY A 114 -0.31 -9.67 -6.44
C GLY A 114 0.72 -8.57 -6.18
N PHE A 115 2.02 -8.89 -6.30
CA PHE A 115 3.12 -7.95 -6.11
C PHE A 115 3.77 -7.61 -7.45
N GLY A 116 4.02 -6.33 -7.67
CA GLY A 116 4.58 -5.83 -8.93
C GLY A 116 5.34 -4.52 -8.75
N SER A 117 5.36 -3.73 -9.80
CA SER A 117 5.96 -2.41 -9.82
C SER A 117 5.11 -1.44 -10.64
N GLY A 118 5.15 -0.17 -10.27
CA GLY A 118 4.57 0.94 -11.00
C GLY A 118 5.55 2.11 -11.04
N THR A 119 5.07 3.31 -11.35
CA THR A 119 5.91 4.51 -11.38
C THR A 119 5.23 5.66 -10.63
N ILE A 120 6.02 6.42 -9.85
CA ILE A 120 5.61 7.69 -9.26
C ILE A 120 6.61 8.73 -9.75
N ASP A 121 6.13 9.81 -10.36
CA ASP A 121 6.94 10.87 -10.96
C ASP A 121 8.02 10.30 -11.91
N GLY A 122 7.69 9.23 -12.65
CA GLY A 122 8.59 8.54 -13.57
C GLY A 122 9.63 7.62 -12.92
N VAL A 123 9.65 7.48 -11.59
CA VAL A 123 10.54 6.59 -10.84
C VAL A 123 9.84 5.27 -10.52
N ALA A 124 10.48 4.14 -10.83
CA ALA A 124 9.95 2.81 -10.55
C ALA A 124 9.87 2.54 -9.04
N VAL A 125 8.70 2.09 -8.58
CA VAL A 125 8.43 1.74 -7.18
C VAL A 125 7.77 0.36 -7.07
N PRO A 126 8.05 -0.40 -6.00
CA PRO A 126 7.30 -1.64 -5.70
C PRO A 126 5.88 -1.28 -5.27
N CYS A 127 4.89 -1.92 -5.86
CA CYS A 127 3.49 -1.73 -5.49
C CYS A 127 2.67 -3.02 -5.69
N LEU A 128 1.46 -3.04 -5.18
CA LEU A 128 0.50 -4.08 -5.51
C LEU A 128 0.06 -3.94 -6.96
N THR A 129 -0.24 -5.07 -7.61
CA THR A 129 -0.77 -5.09 -8.99
C THR A 129 -2.21 -4.58 -9.04
N ALA A 130 -2.66 -4.15 -10.22
CA ALA A 130 -4.04 -3.70 -10.42
C ALA A 130 -5.06 -4.78 -10.04
N GLU A 131 -4.78 -6.04 -10.39
CA GLU A 131 -5.62 -7.19 -10.04
C GLU A 131 -5.72 -7.38 -8.52
N GLN A 132 -4.62 -7.19 -7.79
CA GLN A 132 -4.61 -7.28 -6.32
C GLN A 132 -5.39 -6.13 -5.69
N LEU A 133 -5.23 -4.91 -6.20
CA LEU A 133 -6.01 -3.76 -5.75
C LEU A 133 -7.50 -3.98 -5.96
N ILE A 134 -7.92 -4.49 -7.12
CA ILE A 134 -9.31 -4.83 -7.39
C ILE A 134 -9.82 -5.87 -6.38
N ARG A 135 -9.07 -6.96 -6.13
CA ARG A 135 -9.46 -7.99 -5.15
C ARG A 135 -9.75 -7.40 -3.76
N PHE A 136 -8.94 -6.44 -3.32
CA PHE A 136 -9.11 -5.79 -2.02
C PHE A 136 -10.30 -4.84 -1.94
N HIS A 137 -10.81 -4.39 -3.08
CA HIS A 137 -12.01 -3.56 -3.16
C HIS A 137 -13.32 -4.38 -3.28
N LEU A 138 -13.25 -5.71 -3.29
CA LEU A 138 -14.42 -6.58 -3.33
C LEU A 138 -14.86 -7.01 -1.93
N GLY A 139 -16.18 -7.25 -1.76
CA GLY A 139 -16.73 -7.84 -0.53
C GLY A 139 -17.19 -6.84 0.52
N TYR A 140 -17.22 -5.55 0.20
CA TYR A 140 -17.82 -4.50 1.04
C TYR A 140 -18.55 -3.48 0.16
N GLU A 141 -19.38 -2.61 0.79
CA GLU A 141 -20.06 -1.54 0.05
C GLU A 141 -19.05 -0.43 -0.33
N PRO A 142 -18.85 -0.13 -1.63
CA PRO A 142 -17.84 0.81 -2.07
C PRO A 142 -18.09 2.24 -1.60
N LEU A 143 -17.04 2.91 -1.14
CA LEU A 143 -17.02 4.35 -0.90
C LEU A 143 -16.80 5.11 -2.23
N GLU A 144 -16.97 6.42 -2.21
CA GLU A 144 -16.83 7.26 -3.41
C GLU A 144 -15.42 7.20 -4.01
N HIS A 145 -14.39 7.21 -3.15
CA HIS A 145 -13.00 7.10 -3.60
C HIS A 145 -12.69 5.72 -4.19
N ASP A 146 -13.27 4.63 -3.66
CA ASP A 146 -13.12 3.28 -4.22
C ASP A 146 -13.69 3.21 -5.64
N ARG A 147 -14.89 3.76 -5.84
CA ARG A 147 -15.52 3.82 -7.17
C ARG A 147 -14.67 4.59 -8.17
N ARG A 148 -14.06 5.69 -7.72
CA ARG A 148 -13.14 6.48 -8.54
C ARG A 148 -11.89 5.71 -8.89
N ASP A 149 -11.23 5.10 -7.91
CA ASP A 149 -10.00 4.35 -8.10
C ASP A 149 -10.23 3.15 -9.05
N MET A 150 -11.36 2.44 -8.89
CA MET A 150 -11.74 1.35 -9.80
C MET A 150 -12.05 1.85 -11.22
N ALA A 151 -12.74 2.99 -11.37
CA ALA A 151 -12.98 3.60 -12.67
C ALA A 151 -11.66 3.99 -13.38
N ILE A 152 -10.69 4.51 -12.64
CA ILE A 152 -9.36 4.84 -13.16
C ILE A 152 -8.65 3.58 -13.67
N LEU A 153 -8.62 2.49 -12.91
CA LEU A 153 -8.01 1.23 -13.32
C LEU A 153 -8.66 0.69 -14.60
N ARG A 154 -10.01 0.70 -14.68
CA ARG A 154 -10.75 0.29 -15.86
C ARG A 154 -10.39 1.16 -17.08
N ASP A 155 -10.47 2.47 -16.93
CA ASP A 155 -10.39 3.40 -18.07
C ASP A 155 -8.94 3.55 -18.58
N ARG A 156 -7.93 3.41 -17.71
CA ARG A 156 -6.52 3.57 -18.08
C ARG A 156 -5.84 2.26 -18.48
N LEU A 157 -6.23 1.15 -17.87
CA LEU A 157 -5.59 -0.14 -18.11
C LEU A 157 -6.45 -1.11 -18.94
N GLY A 158 -7.72 -0.77 -19.20
CA GLY A 158 -8.65 -1.63 -19.92
C GLY A 158 -9.03 -2.90 -19.17
N ILE A 159 -8.93 -2.89 -17.84
CA ILE A 159 -9.23 -4.04 -16.98
C ILE A 159 -10.73 -4.07 -16.69
N GLU A 160 -11.34 -5.26 -16.81
CA GLU A 160 -12.72 -5.47 -16.40
C GLU A 160 -12.83 -5.42 -14.86
N ILE A 161 -13.69 -4.55 -14.36
CA ILE A 161 -13.91 -4.42 -12.91
C ILE A 161 -15.24 -5.14 -12.58
N PRO A 162 -15.20 -6.12 -11.63
CA PRO A 162 -16.42 -6.81 -11.19
C PRO A 162 -17.41 -5.87 -10.49
N ALA A 163 -18.71 -6.24 -10.47
CA ALA A 163 -19.67 -5.55 -9.62
C ALA A 163 -19.18 -5.55 -8.13
N PRO A 164 -19.48 -4.49 -7.36
CA PRO A 164 -20.48 -3.43 -7.59
C PRO A 164 -19.95 -2.13 -8.23
N TYR A 165 -18.79 -2.15 -8.89
CA TYR A 165 -18.16 -0.99 -9.52
C TYR A 165 -18.59 -0.74 -10.96
#